data_b7f01ded525d8728a3f537f6aaf90be0
#
_entry.id   b7f01ded525d8728a3f537f6aaf90be0
#
_cell.length_a   1.000
_cell.length_b   1.000
_cell.length_c   1.000
_cell.angle_alpha   90.00
_cell.angle_beta   90.00
_cell.angle_gamma   90.00
#
_symmetry.space_group_name_H-M   'P 1'
#
loop_
_entity.id
_entity.type
_entity.pdbx_description
1 polymer ?
#
loop_
_entity_poly.entity_id
_entity_poly.type
_entity_poly.pdbx_seq_one_letter_code
_entity_poly.pdbx_strand_id
1 'polypeptide(L)'
;MLKIGIQWFLSKSGPCSTSFLEAGGFCKSSEDKNYPNIQFHFFPAFVIDHGLVDPDRHGYQLHASLNQPKSRGHIKLNSSNPYDYPKIQFNYLEDEYDLKETIKCVRVARKILNQDSMKPYAGKEIGPGESATDDEQITEYIRSKAETAYHPSCTLKMGVDKMAVVDEKLKVHGLENLRVADASVMP
;
A
#
# COMPACT_ATOMS: atom_id res chain seq x y z
N MET A 1 12.66 -24.60 6.38
CA MET A 1 12.79 -23.67 7.53
C MET A 1 14.08 -23.90 8.31
N LEU A 2 14.37 -25.08 8.89
CA LEU A 2 15.57 -25.30 9.72
C LEU A 2 16.89 -24.97 9.01
N LYS A 3 17.09 -25.41 7.75
CA LYS A 3 18.32 -25.09 6.97
C LYS A 3 18.52 -23.57 6.80
N ILE A 4 17.47 -22.83 6.52
CA ILE A 4 17.51 -21.38 6.35
C ILE A 4 17.90 -20.68 7.66
N GLY A 5 17.32 -21.12 8.78
CA GLY A 5 17.67 -20.61 10.11
C GLY A 5 19.12 -20.90 10.50
N ILE A 6 19.62 -22.10 10.24
CA ILE A 6 21.02 -22.48 10.47
C ILE A 6 21.96 -21.62 9.60
N GLN A 7 21.65 -21.44 8.31
CA GLN A 7 22.44 -20.60 7.41
C GLN A 7 22.55 -19.17 7.94
N TRP A 8 21.41 -18.58 8.34
CA TRP A 8 21.42 -17.23 8.88
C TRP A 8 22.21 -17.13 10.18
N PHE A 9 22.04 -18.11 11.08
CA PHE A 9 22.76 -18.11 12.37
C PHE A 9 24.29 -18.19 12.19
N LEU A 10 24.76 -19.05 11.30
CA LEU A 10 26.20 -19.29 11.08
C LEU A 10 26.87 -18.23 10.19
N SER A 11 26.20 -17.78 9.13
CA SER A 11 26.81 -16.94 8.11
C SER A 11 26.13 -15.56 7.92
N LYS A 12 25.03 -15.30 8.63
CA LYS A 12 24.23 -14.07 8.47
C LYS A 12 23.80 -13.83 7.01
N SER A 13 23.58 -14.90 6.26
CA SER A 13 23.23 -14.87 4.84
C SER A 13 22.01 -15.73 4.52
N GLY A 14 21.54 -15.65 3.27
CA GLY A 14 20.39 -16.40 2.78
C GLY A 14 19.05 -15.68 3.01
N PRO A 15 17.91 -16.36 2.79
CA PRO A 15 16.59 -15.72 2.79
C PRO A 15 16.20 -14.97 4.07
N CYS A 16 16.78 -15.32 5.21
CA CYS A 16 16.54 -14.59 6.47
C CYS A 16 17.43 -13.36 6.69
N SER A 17 18.31 -13.01 5.74
CA SER A 17 19.20 -11.85 5.87
C SER A 17 18.65 -10.58 5.22
N THR A 18 17.50 -10.65 4.55
CA THR A 18 16.92 -9.55 3.81
C THR A 18 15.52 -9.22 4.31
N SER A 19 15.05 -8.00 4.03
CA SER A 19 13.62 -7.72 4.07
C SER A 19 12.99 -8.35 2.82
N PHE A 20 11.80 -8.92 2.92
CA PHE A 20 11.10 -9.52 1.76
C PHE A 20 10.80 -8.53 0.62
N LEU A 21 11.01 -7.24 0.83
CA LEU A 21 10.75 -6.16 -0.11
C LEU A 21 12.06 -5.64 -0.73
N GLU A 22 12.81 -6.50 -1.41
CA GLU A 22 14.10 -6.14 -1.99
C GLU A 22 14.01 -5.39 -3.32
N ALA A 23 12.88 -5.50 -4.01
CA ALA A 23 12.66 -4.83 -5.28
C ALA A 23 11.37 -4.03 -5.26
N GLY A 24 11.42 -2.88 -5.89
CA GLY A 24 10.28 -1.98 -6.05
C GLY A 24 10.57 -0.93 -7.11
N GLY A 25 9.61 -0.08 -7.35
CA GLY A 25 9.77 0.97 -8.35
C GLY A 25 8.61 1.94 -8.37
N PHE A 26 8.81 2.98 -9.16
CA PHE A 26 7.80 4.01 -9.39
C PHE A 26 7.63 4.20 -10.89
N CYS A 27 6.39 4.37 -11.33
CA CYS A 27 6.11 4.78 -12.71
C CYS A 27 4.91 5.71 -12.81
N LYS A 28 4.74 6.28 -13.98
CA LYS A 28 3.55 7.05 -14.33
C LYS A 28 2.46 6.10 -14.83
N SER A 29 1.22 6.35 -14.43
CA SER A 29 0.06 5.61 -14.94
C SER A 29 -0.28 5.96 -16.40
N SER A 30 0.17 7.14 -16.86
CA SER A 30 0.01 7.66 -18.22
C SER A 30 1.01 8.78 -18.50
N GLU A 31 1.27 9.08 -19.76
CA GLU A 31 2.28 10.07 -20.21
C GLU A 31 1.98 11.51 -19.75
N ASP A 32 0.71 11.85 -19.55
CA ASP A 32 0.25 13.16 -19.10
C ASP A 32 0.57 13.48 -17.63
N LYS A 33 1.02 12.49 -16.85
CA LYS A 33 1.39 12.71 -15.45
C LYS A 33 2.73 13.46 -15.34
N ASN A 34 2.78 14.45 -14.46
CA ASN A 34 4.00 15.21 -14.21
C ASN A 34 5.04 14.44 -13.37
N TYR A 35 4.58 13.46 -12.57
CA TYR A 35 5.41 12.66 -11.66
C TYR A 35 4.93 11.19 -11.64
N PRO A 36 5.78 10.25 -11.19
CA PRO A 36 5.38 8.88 -10.95
C PRO A 36 4.29 8.81 -9.86
N ASN A 37 3.14 8.28 -10.22
CA ASN A 37 1.98 8.19 -9.32
C ASN A 37 1.62 6.76 -8.94
N ILE A 38 2.36 5.77 -9.45
CA ILE A 38 2.25 4.36 -9.06
C ILE A 38 3.54 3.93 -8.37
N GLN A 39 3.41 3.25 -7.24
CA GLN A 39 4.50 2.58 -6.53
C GLN A 39 4.30 1.06 -6.58
N PHE A 40 5.40 0.34 -6.76
CA PHE A 40 5.42 -1.12 -6.74
C PHE A 40 6.31 -1.65 -5.63
N HIS A 41 5.85 -2.73 -4.99
CA HIS A 41 6.62 -3.53 -4.06
C HIS A 41 6.57 -4.98 -4.52
N PHE A 42 7.73 -5.56 -4.83
CA PHE A 42 7.84 -6.95 -5.24
C PHE A 42 8.10 -7.85 -4.03
N PHE A 43 7.26 -8.84 -3.87
CA PHE A 43 7.39 -9.88 -2.86
C PHE A 43 7.78 -11.20 -3.53
N PRO A 44 8.96 -11.77 -3.28
CA PRO A 44 9.35 -13.09 -3.78
C PRO A 44 8.69 -14.22 -2.97
N ALA A 45 7.50 -13.98 -2.46
CA ALA A 45 6.69 -14.91 -1.70
C ALA A 45 5.21 -14.70 -1.98
N PHE A 46 4.40 -15.74 -1.77
CA PHE A 46 2.95 -15.63 -1.86
C PHE A 46 2.38 -15.45 -0.45
N VAL A 47 1.79 -14.29 -0.18
CA VAL A 47 1.18 -13.93 1.10
C VAL A 47 -0.33 -13.82 0.91
N ILE A 48 -1.09 -14.50 1.74
CA ILE A 48 -2.56 -14.46 1.71
C ILE A 48 -3.04 -13.89 3.05
N ASP A 49 -3.97 -12.96 2.99
CA ASP A 49 -4.64 -12.39 4.16
C ASP A 49 -3.63 -11.96 5.26
N HIS A 50 -2.70 -11.08 4.88
CA HIS A 50 -1.62 -10.56 5.76
C HIS A 50 -0.73 -11.65 6.40
N GLY A 51 -0.67 -12.84 5.80
CA GLY A 51 0.07 -13.99 6.33
C GLY A 51 -0.69 -14.80 7.37
N LEU A 52 -1.98 -14.56 7.53
CA LEU A 52 -2.86 -15.34 8.41
C LEU A 52 -3.26 -16.68 7.79
N VAL A 53 -3.13 -16.82 6.47
CA VAL A 53 -3.42 -18.04 5.74
C VAL A 53 -2.14 -18.57 5.10
N ASP A 54 -1.78 -19.81 5.42
CA ASP A 54 -0.65 -20.48 4.77
C ASP A 54 -0.97 -20.77 3.31
N PRO A 55 -0.13 -20.33 2.36
CA PRO A 55 -0.32 -20.64 0.96
C PRO A 55 -0.03 -22.12 0.69
N ASP A 56 -0.86 -22.78 -0.10
CA ASP A 56 -0.72 -24.17 -0.52
C ASP A 56 0.32 -24.37 -1.63
N ARG A 57 0.95 -23.30 -2.09
CA ARG A 57 1.86 -23.27 -3.24
C ARG A 57 2.91 -22.18 -3.16
N HIS A 58 3.97 -22.32 -3.96
CA HIS A 58 4.93 -21.24 -4.17
C HIS A 58 4.34 -20.18 -5.10
N GLY A 59 4.75 -18.92 -4.90
CA GLY A 59 4.36 -17.81 -5.74
C GLY A 59 5.10 -16.53 -5.38
N TYR A 60 4.87 -15.50 -6.13
CA TYR A 60 5.35 -14.14 -5.87
C TYR A 60 4.22 -13.14 -6.15
N GLN A 61 4.36 -11.94 -5.61
CA GLN A 61 3.38 -10.87 -5.73
C GLN A 61 4.05 -9.56 -6.12
N LEU A 62 3.34 -8.76 -6.91
CA LEU A 62 3.69 -7.37 -7.16
C LEU A 62 2.55 -6.51 -6.61
N HIS A 63 2.76 -5.90 -5.47
CA HIS A 63 1.83 -4.95 -4.90
C HIS A 63 1.97 -3.62 -5.63
N ALA A 64 0.87 -3.06 -6.06
CA ALA A 64 0.82 -1.78 -6.77
C ALA A 64 -0.12 -0.82 -6.03
N SER A 65 0.33 0.38 -5.76
CA SER A 65 -0.43 1.39 -5.05
C SER A 65 -0.40 2.74 -5.75
N LEU A 66 -1.51 3.47 -5.66
CA LEU A 66 -1.60 4.86 -6.07
C LEU A 66 -1.02 5.75 -4.96
N ASN A 67 0.00 6.57 -5.27
CA ASN A 67 0.70 7.38 -4.27
C ASN A 67 -0.08 8.61 -3.80
N GLN A 68 -1.00 9.14 -4.61
CA GLN A 68 -1.76 10.34 -4.29
C GLN A 68 -3.26 10.12 -4.53
N PRO A 69 -3.92 9.32 -3.68
CA PRO A 69 -5.35 9.13 -3.77
C PRO A 69 -6.09 10.42 -3.44
N LYS A 70 -7.25 10.61 -4.08
CA LYS A 70 -8.18 11.71 -3.80
C LYS A 70 -9.20 11.39 -2.72
N SER A 71 -9.53 10.12 -2.54
CA SER A 71 -10.41 9.67 -1.47
C SER A 71 -9.91 10.13 -0.11
N ARG A 72 -10.83 10.55 0.76
CA ARG A 72 -10.51 11.05 2.09
C ARG A 72 -11.30 10.31 3.14
N GLY A 73 -10.60 9.85 4.16
CA GLY A 73 -11.17 9.26 5.36
C GLY A 73 -11.22 10.22 6.55
N HIS A 74 -11.62 9.69 7.67
CA HIS A 74 -11.62 10.46 8.93
C HIS A 74 -11.44 9.55 10.14
N ILE A 75 -10.96 10.14 11.22
CA ILE A 75 -10.90 9.54 12.54
C ILE A 75 -11.81 10.36 13.47
N LYS A 76 -12.67 9.69 14.23
CA LYS A 76 -13.58 10.34 15.21
C LYS A 76 -13.51 9.62 16.53
N LEU A 77 -13.68 10.35 17.63
CA LEU A 77 -13.86 9.76 18.94
C LEU A 77 -15.14 8.93 18.96
N ASN A 78 -15.11 7.76 19.57
CA ASN A 78 -16.27 6.90 19.76
C ASN A 78 -17.07 7.30 21.00
N SER A 79 -16.35 7.75 22.06
CA SER A 79 -16.92 8.22 23.32
C SER A 79 -15.96 9.21 24.00
N SER A 80 -16.30 9.67 25.20
CA SER A 80 -15.40 10.44 26.08
C SER A 80 -14.41 9.57 26.88
N ASN A 81 -14.56 8.26 26.83
CA ASN A 81 -13.63 7.33 27.47
C ASN A 81 -12.35 7.19 26.63
N PRO A 82 -11.15 7.57 27.12
CA PRO A 82 -9.91 7.52 26.36
C PRO A 82 -9.43 6.10 26.03
N TYR A 83 -9.99 5.07 26.63
CA TYR A 83 -9.68 3.66 26.35
C TYR A 83 -10.54 3.06 25.23
N ASP A 84 -11.56 3.75 24.78
CA ASP A 84 -12.38 3.28 23.65
C ASP A 84 -11.64 3.53 22.33
N TYR A 85 -11.60 2.53 21.47
CA TYR A 85 -11.03 2.67 20.14
C TYR A 85 -11.77 3.74 19.33
N PRO A 86 -11.06 4.62 18.62
CA PRO A 86 -11.67 5.60 17.74
C PRO A 86 -12.37 4.92 16.55
N LYS A 87 -13.34 5.60 15.98
CA LYS A 87 -13.93 5.23 14.68
C LYS A 87 -12.97 5.66 13.60
N ILE A 88 -12.46 4.71 12.83
CA ILE A 88 -11.55 4.93 11.71
C ILE A 88 -12.30 4.56 10.43
N GLN A 89 -12.44 5.53 9.53
CA GLN A 89 -13.10 5.36 8.24
C GLN A 89 -12.13 5.80 7.13
N PHE A 90 -11.66 4.87 6.33
CA PHE A 90 -10.69 5.17 5.28
C PHE A 90 -11.31 5.70 4.00
N ASN A 91 -12.50 5.23 3.62
CA ASN A 91 -13.18 5.55 2.37
C ASN A 91 -12.34 5.24 1.12
N TYR A 92 -11.61 4.12 1.12
CA TYR A 92 -10.82 3.71 -0.04
C TYR A 92 -11.69 3.59 -1.29
N LEU A 93 -11.18 4.10 -2.42
CA LEU A 93 -11.82 4.02 -3.75
C LEU A 93 -13.21 4.69 -3.81
N GLU A 94 -13.49 5.66 -2.93
CA GLU A 94 -14.72 6.45 -2.97
C GLU A 94 -14.68 7.44 -4.14
N ASP A 95 -13.52 8.05 -4.39
CA ASP A 95 -13.32 8.89 -5.57
C ASP A 95 -13.08 8.02 -6.82
N GLU A 96 -13.84 8.30 -7.88
CA GLU A 96 -13.76 7.56 -9.16
C GLU A 96 -12.37 7.64 -9.80
N TYR A 97 -11.63 8.73 -9.59
CA TYR A 97 -10.26 8.86 -10.04
C TYR A 97 -9.37 7.76 -9.44
N ASP A 98 -9.50 7.49 -8.14
CA ASP A 98 -8.68 6.50 -7.45
C ASP A 98 -8.93 5.10 -8.00
N LEU A 99 -10.19 4.76 -8.27
CA LEU A 99 -10.54 3.48 -8.88
C LEU A 99 -9.93 3.35 -10.28
N LYS A 100 -10.09 4.37 -11.13
CA LYS A 100 -9.53 4.36 -12.49
C LYS A 100 -8.01 4.24 -12.51
N GLU A 101 -7.33 4.95 -11.62
CA GLU A 101 -5.88 4.86 -11.51
C GLU A 101 -5.43 3.50 -10.93
N THR A 102 -6.19 2.91 -10.00
CA THR A 102 -5.89 1.58 -9.46
C THR A 102 -6.09 0.48 -10.51
N ILE A 103 -7.05 0.60 -11.42
CA ILE A 103 -7.17 -0.30 -12.59
C ILE A 103 -5.89 -0.23 -13.43
N LYS A 104 -5.36 0.97 -13.67
CA LYS A 104 -4.07 1.13 -14.38
C LYS A 104 -2.91 0.50 -13.62
N CYS A 105 -2.90 0.59 -12.27
CA CYS A 105 -1.91 -0.10 -11.43
C CYS A 105 -1.89 -1.60 -11.73
N VAL A 106 -3.05 -2.26 -11.76
CA VAL A 106 -3.18 -3.70 -12.08
C VAL A 106 -2.66 -3.99 -13.49
N ARG A 107 -3.03 -3.18 -14.48
CA ARG A 107 -2.59 -3.38 -15.87
C ARG A 107 -1.08 -3.22 -16.04
N VAL A 108 -0.47 -2.23 -15.37
CA VAL A 108 0.98 -2.02 -15.40
C VAL A 108 1.71 -3.14 -14.65
N ALA A 109 1.19 -3.57 -13.49
CA ALA A 109 1.74 -4.72 -12.75
C ALA A 109 1.78 -5.98 -13.64
N ARG A 110 0.69 -6.30 -14.33
CA ARG A 110 0.65 -7.41 -15.31
C ARG A 110 1.69 -7.25 -16.41
N LYS A 111 1.84 -6.05 -16.98
CA LYS A 111 2.86 -5.77 -18.00
C LYS A 111 4.27 -6.03 -17.49
N ILE A 112 4.56 -5.67 -16.23
CA ILE A 112 5.87 -5.92 -15.59
C ILE A 112 6.08 -7.42 -15.40
N LEU A 113 5.12 -8.14 -14.84
CA LEU A 113 5.23 -9.56 -14.54
C LEU A 113 5.25 -10.45 -15.79
N ASN A 114 4.74 -9.95 -16.92
CA ASN A 114 4.76 -10.65 -18.21
C ASN A 114 6.02 -10.38 -19.06
N GLN A 115 7.05 -9.70 -18.53
CA GLN A 115 8.30 -9.49 -19.26
C GLN A 115 9.08 -10.81 -19.41
N ASP A 116 9.90 -10.89 -20.45
CA ASP A 116 10.68 -12.11 -20.78
C ASP A 116 11.56 -12.58 -19.63
N SER A 117 12.11 -11.65 -18.85
CA SER A 117 12.91 -11.96 -17.66
C SER A 117 12.14 -12.68 -16.55
N MET A 118 10.83 -12.54 -16.52
CA MET A 118 9.97 -13.19 -15.52
C MET A 118 9.47 -14.56 -15.96
N LYS A 119 9.47 -14.86 -17.26
CA LYS A 119 8.97 -16.13 -17.81
C LYS A 119 9.50 -17.40 -17.15
N PRO A 120 10.80 -17.50 -16.80
CA PRO A 120 11.33 -18.70 -16.13
C PRO A 120 10.74 -18.97 -14.74
N TYR A 121 10.14 -17.95 -14.12
CA TYR A 121 9.55 -18.02 -12.77
C TYR A 121 8.03 -17.93 -12.81
N ALA A 122 7.44 -17.61 -13.96
CA ALA A 122 6.01 -17.36 -14.09
C ALA A 122 5.22 -18.66 -14.05
N GLY A 123 4.16 -18.66 -13.26
CA GLY A 123 3.10 -19.64 -13.26
C GLY A 123 1.78 -19.01 -13.70
N LYS A 124 0.68 -19.66 -13.35
CA LYS A 124 -0.65 -19.12 -13.57
C LYS A 124 -0.90 -17.89 -12.71
N GLU A 125 -1.47 -16.82 -13.29
CA GLU A 125 -1.93 -15.65 -12.52
C GLU A 125 -3.05 -16.06 -11.55
N ILE A 126 -2.85 -15.78 -10.27
CA ILE A 126 -3.80 -16.13 -9.21
C ILE A 126 -4.75 -14.95 -8.95
N GLY A 127 -4.23 -13.76 -8.91
CA GLY A 127 -5.00 -12.54 -8.65
C GLY A 127 -4.52 -11.36 -9.50
N PRO A 128 -5.44 -10.69 -10.20
CA PRO A 128 -6.88 -10.90 -10.31
C PRO A 128 -7.31 -12.17 -11.06
N GLY A 129 -6.39 -12.88 -11.74
CA GLY A 129 -6.66 -14.05 -12.56
C GLY A 129 -6.77 -13.72 -14.06
N GLU A 130 -6.38 -14.66 -14.88
CA GLU A 130 -6.31 -14.49 -16.35
C GLU A 130 -7.66 -14.12 -16.99
N SER A 131 -8.77 -14.48 -16.36
CA SER A 131 -10.13 -14.17 -16.84
C SER A 131 -10.55 -12.71 -16.62
N ALA A 132 -9.91 -12.00 -15.68
CA ALA A 132 -10.23 -10.60 -15.42
C ALA A 132 -9.52 -9.69 -16.44
N THR A 133 -10.15 -9.50 -17.61
CA THR A 133 -9.57 -8.79 -18.76
C THR A 133 -10.11 -7.38 -18.95
N ASP A 134 -11.36 -7.14 -18.58
CA ASP A 134 -12.02 -5.83 -18.67
C ASP A 134 -11.99 -5.03 -17.37
N ASP A 135 -12.40 -3.78 -17.43
CA ASP A 135 -12.37 -2.87 -16.28
C ASP A 135 -13.37 -3.27 -15.19
N GLU A 136 -14.48 -3.91 -15.53
CA GLU A 136 -15.50 -4.35 -14.58
C GLU A 136 -14.96 -5.48 -13.70
N GLN A 137 -14.39 -6.51 -14.30
CA GLN A 137 -13.78 -7.65 -13.62
C GLN A 137 -12.58 -7.22 -12.76
N ILE A 138 -11.74 -6.32 -13.27
CA ILE A 138 -10.63 -5.75 -12.52
C ILE A 138 -11.15 -4.93 -11.33
N THR A 139 -12.23 -4.16 -11.51
CA THR A 139 -12.86 -3.38 -10.44
C THR A 139 -13.40 -4.28 -9.33
N GLU A 140 -14.06 -5.37 -9.69
CA GLU A 140 -14.57 -6.34 -8.71
C GLU A 140 -13.41 -6.92 -7.87
N TYR A 141 -12.32 -7.32 -8.54
CA TYR A 141 -11.12 -7.78 -7.86
C TYR A 141 -10.54 -6.70 -6.93
N ILE A 142 -10.37 -5.47 -7.41
CA ILE A 142 -9.83 -4.36 -6.61
C ILE A 142 -10.70 -4.15 -5.36
N ARG A 143 -12.02 -4.07 -5.51
CA ARG A 143 -12.94 -3.87 -4.38
C ARG A 143 -12.91 -5.01 -3.36
N SER A 144 -12.62 -6.23 -3.81
CA SER A 144 -12.53 -7.40 -2.93
C SER A 144 -11.17 -7.58 -2.24
N LYS A 145 -10.09 -6.94 -2.79
CA LYS A 145 -8.71 -7.22 -2.36
C LYS A 145 -7.88 -5.98 -2.03
N ALA A 146 -8.39 -4.76 -2.33
CA ALA A 146 -7.66 -3.55 -1.97
C ALA A 146 -7.60 -3.41 -0.44
N GLU A 147 -6.42 -3.18 0.06
CA GLU A 147 -6.14 -3.04 1.48
C GLU A 147 -5.10 -1.94 1.75
N THR A 148 -4.93 -1.61 3.01
CA THR A 148 -3.97 -0.60 3.42
C THR A 148 -2.53 -1.09 3.25
N ALA A 149 -1.63 -0.16 2.85
CA ALA A 149 -0.18 -0.35 2.96
C ALA A 149 0.36 0.06 4.34
N TYR A 150 -0.51 0.29 5.32
CA TYR A 150 -0.17 0.70 6.70
C TYR A 150 0.54 2.05 6.83
N HIS A 151 0.34 2.94 5.87
CA HIS A 151 0.92 4.28 5.85
C HIS A 151 -0.14 5.39 5.84
N PRO A 152 -1.15 5.40 6.76
CA PRO A 152 -2.12 6.48 6.83
C PRO A 152 -1.42 7.79 7.19
N SER A 153 -1.87 8.89 6.60
CA SER A 153 -1.26 10.21 6.77
C SER A 153 -2.31 11.32 6.76
N CYS A 154 -1.89 12.57 6.98
CA CYS A 154 -2.67 13.80 6.76
C CYS A 154 -3.83 14.06 7.74
N THR A 155 -4.07 13.25 8.79
CA THR A 155 -5.19 13.44 9.72
C THR A 155 -5.01 14.65 10.65
N LEU A 156 -3.77 15.14 10.83
CA LEU A 156 -3.41 16.32 11.61
C LEU A 156 -2.53 17.27 10.80
N LYS A 157 -2.93 17.50 9.54
CA LYS A 157 -2.10 18.16 8.52
C LYS A 157 -1.51 19.49 8.98
N MET A 158 -0.29 19.73 8.55
CA MET A 158 0.41 21.01 8.71
C MET A 158 -0.14 22.06 7.74
N GLY A 159 -0.15 23.31 8.16
CA GLY A 159 -0.54 24.42 7.30
C GLY A 159 -1.03 25.64 8.04
N VAL A 160 -1.59 26.59 7.30
CA VAL A 160 -2.15 27.85 7.79
C VAL A 160 -3.65 28.01 7.48
N ASP A 161 -4.22 27.04 6.77
CA ASP A 161 -5.66 27.04 6.46
C ASP A 161 -6.50 26.56 7.66
N LYS A 162 -7.82 26.74 7.57
CA LYS A 162 -8.76 26.42 8.65
C LYS A 162 -8.78 24.93 9.07
N MET A 163 -8.30 24.05 8.21
CA MET A 163 -8.23 22.61 8.48
C MET A 163 -6.86 22.18 8.98
N ALA A 164 -5.87 23.08 8.98
CA ALA A 164 -4.53 22.77 9.52
C ALA A 164 -4.60 22.60 11.04
N VAL A 165 -3.97 21.56 11.54
CA VAL A 165 -3.90 21.24 12.97
C VAL A 165 -2.59 21.69 13.58
N VAL A 166 -1.48 21.64 12.83
CA VAL A 166 -0.15 22.06 13.28
C VAL A 166 0.46 23.09 12.33
N ASP A 167 1.36 23.91 12.87
CA ASP A 167 2.17 24.86 12.13
C ASP A 167 3.41 24.18 11.49
N GLU A 168 4.25 24.96 10.76
CA GLU A 168 5.49 24.48 10.14
C GLU A 168 6.56 24.01 11.15
N LYS A 169 6.36 24.27 12.45
CA LYS A 169 7.20 23.78 13.55
C LYS A 169 6.56 22.63 14.30
N LEU A 170 5.51 22.05 13.72
CA LEU A 170 4.74 20.92 14.26
C LEU A 170 4.00 21.24 15.57
N LYS A 171 3.83 22.52 15.92
CA LYS A 171 3.07 22.93 17.10
C LYS A 171 1.58 22.90 16.79
N VAL A 172 0.78 22.37 17.70
CA VAL A 172 -0.68 22.37 17.58
C VAL A 172 -1.23 23.79 17.70
N HIS A 173 -2.01 24.22 16.71
CA HIS A 173 -2.64 25.53 16.75
C HIS A 173 -3.55 25.69 17.97
N GLY A 174 -3.43 26.81 18.67
CA GLY A 174 -4.27 27.14 19.83
C GLY A 174 -3.90 26.39 21.12
N LEU A 175 -2.86 25.58 21.15
CA LEU A 175 -2.34 24.92 22.34
C LEU A 175 -0.87 25.23 22.58
N GLU A 176 -0.50 25.38 23.85
CA GLU A 176 0.89 25.58 24.21
C GLU A 176 1.57 24.24 24.55
N ASN A 177 2.88 24.17 24.29
CA ASN A 177 3.76 23.05 24.65
C ASN A 177 3.35 21.67 24.09
N LEU A 178 2.53 21.64 23.02
CA LEU A 178 2.13 20.41 22.33
C LEU A 178 2.60 20.42 20.90
N ARG A 179 3.19 19.30 20.46
CA ARG A 179 3.59 19.02 19.07
C ARG A 179 3.12 17.64 18.64
N VAL A 180 2.94 17.49 17.33
CA VAL A 180 2.75 16.20 16.68
C VAL A 180 3.88 16.00 15.69
N ALA A 181 4.49 14.81 15.68
CA ALA A 181 5.64 14.49 14.83
C ALA A 181 5.55 13.05 14.31
N ASP A 182 4.58 12.80 13.46
CA ASP A 182 4.41 11.55 12.71
C ASP A 182 3.79 11.84 11.33
N ALA A 183 3.44 10.80 10.55
CA ALA A 183 2.89 10.95 9.20
C ALA A 183 1.55 11.70 9.16
N SER A 184 0.84 11.84 10.27
CA SER A 184 -0.43 12.58 10.33
C SER A 184 -0.28 14.06 9.99
N VAL A 185 0.92 14.65 10.19
CA VAL A 185 1.18 16.07 9.91
C VAL A 185 1.42 16.39 8.42
N MET A 186 1.56 15.39 7.57
CA MET A 186 1.72 15.61 6.13
C MET A 186 0.51 16.38 5.58
N PRO A 187 0.73 17.39 4.71
CA PRO A 187 -0.33 18.25 4.17
C PRO A 187 -1.21 17.57 3.11
#